data_8b2ff08f84ac2f11ab09c5e5276964b9
#
_entry.id   8b2ff08f84ac2f11ab09c5e5276964b9
#
_cell.length_a   1.000
_cell.length_b   1.000
_cell.length_c   1.000
_cell.angle_alpha   90.00
_cell.angle_beta   90.00
_cell.angle_gamma   90.00
#
_symmetry.space_group_name_H-M   'P 1'
#
loop_
_entity.id
_entity.type
_entity.pdbx_description
1 polymer ?
#
loop_
_entity_poly.entity_id
_entity_poly.type
_entity_poly.pdbx_seq_one_letter_code
_entity_poly.pdbx_strand_id
1 'polypeptide(L)'
;MTVDAVKNIEDLAQFVCDSPVSYLAARTVARRLQAAGFTELNETDPWQNEAAVGRHFVMRDGAIIAWAGGRRAQKASGYRVLGAHTDSPSLKLKPSSSVTAAGWHQMGVENYGGALLNSFLDRELRAAGRLTVLREDGTLQDRYVVTGPLARVPQLAPHLDHKRNELTLDKQFNMYPIWGVDDTENDVLAYLAQQTID
;
A
#
# COMPACT_ATOMS: atom_id res chain seq x y z
N MET A 1 25.43 -9.55 21.80
CA MET A 1 24.13 -8.92 21.97
C MET A 1 23.09 -9.98 21.70
N THR A 2 22.38 -10.42 22.74
CA THR A 2 21.21 -11.29 22.58
C THR A 2 20.14 -10.49 21.84
N VAL A 3 19.75 -11.00 20.68
CA VAL A 3 18.64 -10.42 19.90
C VAL A 3 17.37 -10.68 20.70
N ASP A 4 16.70 -9.62 21.12
CA ASP A 4 15.38 -9.75 21.74
C ASP A 4 14.37 -10.10 20.66
N ALA A 5 14.06 -11.40 20.51
CA ALA A 5 13.18 -11.92 19.50
C ALA A 5 11.76 -11.32 19.58
N VAL A 6 11.26 -11.11 20.80
CA VAL A 6 9.92 -10.54 21.00
C VAL A 6 9.88 -9.11 20.48
N LYS A 7 10.85 -8.28 20.85
CA LYS A 7 10.95 -6.91 20.37
C LYS A 7 11.04 -6.82 18.84
N ASN A 8 11.77 -7.73 18.19
CA ASN A 8 11.86 -7.77 16.75
C ASN A 8 10.54 -8.15 16.07
N ILE A 9 9.78 -9.08 16.67
CA ILE A 9 8.45 -9.46 16.18
C ILE A 9 7.47 -8.29 16.32
N GLU A 10 7.50 -7.59 17.46
CA GLU A 10 6.66 -6.41 17.70
C GLU A 10 7.01 -5.27 16.73
N ASP A 11 8.29 -5.02 16.48
CA ASP A 11 8.74 -4.02 15.52
C ASP A 11 8.33 -4.37 14.08
N LEU A 12 8.42 -5.65 13.70
CA LEU A 12 7.94 -6.13 12.41
C LEU A 12 6.41 -5.96 12.28
N ALA A 13 5.66 -6.33 13.31
CA ALA A 13 4.21 -6.16 13.33
C ALA A 13 3.82 -4.69 13.17
N GLN A 14 4.49 -3.79 13.88
CA GLN A 14 4.28 -2.36 13.73
C GLN A 14 4.62 -1.87 12.33
N PHE A 15 5.74 -2.32 11.76
CA PHE A 15 6.12 -1.97 10.39
C PHE A 15 5.04 -2.40 9.38
N VAL A 16 4.51 -3.61 9.50
CA VAL A 16 3.44 -4.12 8.63
C VAL A 16 2.17 -3.29 8.77
N CYS A 17 1.78 -2.93 10.00
CA CYS A 17 0.61 -2.10 10.26
C CYS A 17 0.75 -0.69 9.65
N ASP A 18 1.94 -0.09 9.72
CA ASP A 18 2.25 1.23 9.18
C ASP A 18 2.41 1.24 7.65
N SER A 19 2.49 0.07 7.03
CA SER A 19 2.87 -0.12 5.62
C SER A 19 1.82 -0.90 4.82
N PRO A 20 0.54 -0.49 4.83
CA PRO A 20 -0.54 -1.23 4.16
C PRO A 20 -0.43 -1.24 2.63
N VAL A 21 0.32 -0.32 2.03
CA VAL A 21 0.57 -0.21 0.59
C VAL A 21 1.99 0.28 0.32
N SER A 22 2.50 0.07 -0.89
CA SER A 22 3.89 0.42 -1.29
C SER A 22 4.26 1.87 -0.99
N TYR A 23 3.37 2.83 -1.25
CA TYR A 23 3.61 4.24 -0.95
C TYR A 23 3.88 4.50 0.54
N LEU A 24 3.09 3.88 1.42
CA LEU A 24 3.25 4.01 2.87
C LEU A 24 4.43 3.16 3.38
N ALA A 25 4.71 2.03 2.74
CA ALA A 25 5.90 1.24 3.05
C ALA A 25 7.19 2.03 2.79
N ALA A 26 7.31 2.67 1.62
CA ALA A 26 8.46 3.52 1.31
C ALA A 26 8.60 4.68 2.31
N ARG A 27 7.50 5.36 2.67
CA ARG A 27 7.51 6.43 3.69
C ARG A 27 7.90 5.92 5.07
N THR A 28 7.41 4.74 5.47
CA THR A 28 7.78 4.15 6.76
C THR A 28 9.26 3.80 6.82
N VAL A 29 9.80 3.25 5.71
CA VAL A 29 11.25 3.02 5.59
C VAL A 29 12.02 4.35 5.63
N ALA A 30 11.59 5.38 4.90
CA ALA A 30 12.22 6.70 4.90
C ALA A 30 12.29 7.30 6.31
N ARG A 31 11.18 7.27 7.07
CA ARG A 31 11.17 7.73 8.47
C ARG A 31 12.16 6.97 9.35
N ARG A 32 12.23 5.63 9.19
CA ARG A 32 13.18 4.80 9.95
C ARG A 32 14.63 5.09 9.57
N LEU A 33 14.90 5.34 8.29
CA LEU A 33 16.23 5.73 7.81
C LEU A 33 16.63 7.11 8.34
N GLN A 34 15.73 8.10 8.31
CA GLN A 34 15.98 9.43 8.88
C GLN A 34 16.30 9.34 10.38
N ALA A 35 15.52 8.56 11.14
CA ALA A 35 15.79 8.30 12.55
C ALA A 35 17.15 7.61 12.79
N ALA A 36 17.65 6.85 11.81
CA ALA A 36 18.97 6.22 11.83
C ALA A 36 20.10 7.13 11.27
N GLY A 37 19.82 8.41 11.00
CA GLY A 37 20.78 9.40 10.54
C GLY A 37 21.09 9.34 9.04
N PHE A 38 20.16 8.84 8.23
CA PHE A 38 20.22 8.96 6.78
C PHE A 38 19.63 10.30 6.33
N THR A 39 20.19 10.87 5.27
CA THR A 39 19.70 12.09 4.63
C THR A 39 19.02 11.73 3.32
N GLU A 40 17.83 12.28 3.10
CA GLU A 40 17.14 12.18 1.81
C GLU A 40 17.83 13.07 0.77
N LEU A 41 18.03 12.53 -0.41
CA LEU A 41 18.50 13.27 -1.57
C LEU A 41 17.38 13.38 -2.59
N ASN A 42 17.23 14.57 -3.16
CA ASN A 42 16.32 14.80 -4.26
C ASN A 42 16.96 14.37 -5.58
N GLU A 43 16.27 13.57 -6.38
CA GLU A 43 16.77 13.09 -7.67
C GLU A 43 17.02 14.19 -8.70
N THR A 44 16.34 15.33 -8.57
CA THR A 44 16.48 16.48 -9.49
C THR A 44 17.66 17.38 -9.14
N ASP A 45 18.23 17.23 -7.94
CA ASP A 45 19.36 18.04 -7.50
C ASP A 45 20.69 17.47 -8.03
N PRO A 46 21.69 18.34 -8.31
CA PRO A 46 23.00 17.87 -8.67
C PRO A 46 23.70 17.23 -7.45
N TRP A 47 23.91 15.93 -7.51
CA TRP A 47 24.62 15.22 -6.44
C TRP A 47 26.11 15.41 -6.59
N GLN A 48 26.75 15.87 -5.53
CA GLN A 48 28.20 16.01 -5.47
C GLN A 48 28.86 14.71 -5.00
N ASN A 49 30.19 14.64 -5.08
CA ASN A 49 30.99 13.48 -4.66
C ASN A 49 30.71 13.05 -3.21
N GLU A 50 30.21 13.94 -2.39
CA GLU A 50 29.81 13.70 -1.00
C GLU A 50 28.61 12.74 -0.89
N ALA A 51 27.76 12.68 -1.91
CA ALA A 51 26.66 11.72 -1.96
C ALA A 51 27.13 10.25 -2.02
N ALA A 52 28.38 10.01 -2.46
CA ALA A 52 29.00 8.69 -2.43
C ALA A 52 29.48 8.29 -1.03
N VAL A 53 29.56 9.23 -0.09
CA VAL A 53 30.02 9.04 1.28
C VAL A 53 28.91 9.41 2.25
N GLY A 54 28.72 8.62 3.28
CA GLY A 54 27.67 8.87 4.27
C GLY A 54 26.50 7.94 4.15
N ARG A 55 25.38 8.37 4.66
CA ARG A 55 24.12 7.62 4.69
C ARG A 55 23.05 8.43 3.99
N HIS A 56 22.59 7.93 2.87
CA HIS A 56 21.61 8.64 2.04
C HIS A 56 20.51 7.70 1.58
N PHE A 57 19.40 8.27 1.19
CA PHE A 57 18.35 7.56 0.47
C PHE A 57 17.64 8.48 -0.52
N VAL A 58 17.00 7.86 -1.48
CA VAL A 58 16.10 8.48 -2.46
C VAL A 58 14.80 7.74 -2.42
N MET A 59 13.70 8.46 -2.46
CA MET A 59 12.37 7.89 -2.52
C MET A 59 11.67 8.35 -3.79
N ARG A 60 11.09 7.39 -4.53
CA ARG A 60 10.25 7.67 -5.70
C ARG A 60 8.96 6.87 -5.57
N ASP A 61 7.85 7.56 -5.38
CA ASP A 61 6.53 6.94 -5.21
C ASP A 61 6.53 5.86 -4.10
N GLY A 62 6.26 4.62 -4.47
CA GLY A 62 6.28 3.48 -3.57
C GLY A 62 7.62 2.73 -3.55
N ALA A 63 8.69 3.31 -4.07
CA ALA A 63 10.02 2.71 -4.09
C ALA A 63 11.02 3.55 -3.30
N ILE A 64 12.04 2.91 -2.74
CA ILE A 64 13.11 3.57 -2.00
C ILE A 64 14.43 2.87 -2.26
N ILE A 65 15.50 3.64 -2.42
CA ILE A 65 16.88 3.15 -2.49
C ILE A 65 17.66 3.88 -1.40
N ALA A 66 18.34 3.12 -0.56
CA ALA A 66 19.20 3.67 0.48
C ALA A 66 20.61 3.08 0.40
N TRP A 67 21.59 3.87 0.75
CA TRP A 67 22.98 3.41 0.79
C TRP A 67 23.74 4.02 1.96
N ALA A 68 24.73 3.30 2.41
CA ALA A 68 25.68 3.77 3.41
C ALA A 68 27.10 3.52 2.91
N GLY A 69 27.85 4.59 2.74
CA GLY A 69 29.25 4.56 2.29
C GLY A 69 30.14 5.30 3.26
N GLY A 70 31.33 4.77 3.52
CA GLY A 70 32.39 5.46 4.26
C GLY A 70 33.53 5.82 3.35
N ARG A 71 34.45 6.70 3.81
CA ARG A 71 35.67 7.05 3.03
C ARG A 71 36.50 5.81 2.62
N ARG A 72 36.38 4.71 3.37
CA ARG A 72 36.99 3.43 3.00
C ARG A 72 36.23 2.70 1.91
N ALA A 73 34.91 2.95 1.76
CA ALA A 73 34.09 2.33 0.74
C ALA A 73 34.45 2.79 -0.68
N GLN A 74 35.01 3.99 -0.84
CA GLN A 74 35.49 4.47 -2.13
C GLN A 74 36.67 3.62 -2.69
N LYS A 75 37.34 2.88 -1.83
CA LYS A 75 38.39 1.93 -2.19
C LYS A 75 37.96 0.47 -2.18
N ALA A 76 36.68 0.23 -1.87
CA ALA A 76 36.12 -1.12 -1.82
C ALA A 76 35.86 -1.65 -3.24
N SER A 77 36.17 -2.93 -3.45
CA SER A 77 36.01 -3.60 -4.75
C SER A 77 34.59 -4.06 -5.06
N GLY A 78 33.57 -3.61 -4.30
CA GLY A 78 32.21 -4.02 -4.55
C GLY A 78 31.17 -3.45 -3.57
N TYR A 79 29.91 -3.73 -3.86
CA TYR A 79 28.74 -3.34 -3.08
C TYR A 79 28.07 -4.57 -2.46
N ARG A 80 27.50 -4.41 -1.27
CA ARG A 80 26.55 -5.35 -0.71
C ARG A 80 25.16 -4.81 -0.96
N VAL A 81 24.39 -5.49 -1.81
CA VAL A 81 23.06 -5.06 -2.19
C VAL A 81 22.03 -5.98 -1.54
N LEU A 82 21.06 -5.39 -0.85
CA LEU A 82 19.86 -6.06 -0.32
C LEU A 82 18.67 -5.54 -1.11
N GLY A 83 17.89 -6.45 -1.66
CA GLY A 83 16.68 -6.11 -2.42
C GLY A 83 15.46 -6.77 -1.80
N ALA A 84 14.36 -6.02 -1.77
CA ALA A 84 13.05 -6.50 -1.38
C ALA A 84 11.98 -5.72 -2.15
N HIS A 85 10.76 -6.26 -2.25
CA HIS A 85 9.65 -5.52 -2.81
C HIS A 85 8.90 -4.74 -1.70
N THR A 86 8.22 -3.65 -2.06
CA THR A 86 7.41 -2.81 -1.17
C THR A 86 5.91 -3.02 -1.35
N ASP A 87 5.49 -3.57 -2.47
CA ASP A 87 4.09 -3.88 -2.79
C ASP A 87 3.65 -5.22 -2.18
N SER A 88 2.35 -5.48 -2.21
CA SER A 88 1.77 -6.75 -1.78
C SER A 88 0.57 -7.10 -2.64
N PRO A 89 0.26 -8.40 -2.86
CA PRO A 89 -0.97 -8.80 -3.54
C PRO A 89 -2.20 -8.22 -2.84
N SER A 90 -3.11 -7.65 -3.62
CA SER A 90 -4.27 -6.92 -3.08
C SER A 90 -5.41 -6.83 -4.10
N LEU A 91 -6.52 -6.24 -3.67
CA LEU A 91 -7.58 -5.74 -4.54
C LEU A 91 -7.30 -4.26 -4.81
N LYS A 92 -6.98 -3.91 -6.05
CA LYS A 92 -6.65 -2.53 -6.44
C LYS A 92 -7.89 -1.86 -7.04
N LEU A 93 -8.27 -0.69 -6.52
CA LEU A 93 -9.39 0.08 -7.07
C LEU A 93 -9.15 0.46 -8.53
N LYS A 94 -10.19 0.29 -9.36
CA LYS A 94 -10.24 0.78 -10.72
C LYS A 94 -10.44 2.31 -10.74
N PRO A 95 -10.04 3.02 -11.81
CA PRO A 95 -10.37 4.44 -11.95
C PRO A 95 -11.88 4.73 -11.87
N SER A 96 -12.71 3.86 -12.46
CA SER A 96 -14.17 3.87 -12.29
C SER A 96 -14.54 2.81 -11.27
N SER A 97 -14.38 3.14 -9.99
CA SER A 97 -14.52 2.17 -8.90
C SER A 97 -15.92 2.08 -8.32
N SER A 98 -16.81 3.03 -8.60
CA SER A 98 -18.19 3.04 -8.08
C SER A 98 -19.09 2.17 -8.96
N VAL A 99 -19.53 1.05 -8.42
CA VAL A 99 -20.41 0.08 -9.09
C VAL A 99 -21.66 -0.13 -8.24
N THR A 100 -22.84 -0.10 -8.86
CA THR A 100 -24.09 -0.44 -8.19
C THR A 100 -24.71 -1.66 -8.85
N ALA A 101 -25.01 -2.68 -8.07
CA ALA A 101 -25.67 -3.88 -8.55
C ALA A 101 -26.62 -4.44 -7.48
N ALA A 102 -27.86 -4.74 -7.87
CA ALA A 102 -28.88 -5.32 -7.01
C ALA A 102 -29.10 -4.54 -5.69
N GLY A 103 -28.99 -3.22 -5.71
CA GLY A 103 -29.14 -2.36 -4.52
C GLY A 103 -27.89 -2.30 -3.62
N TRP A 104 -26.76 -2.90 -4.04
CA TRP A 104 -25.50 -2.86 -3.31
C TRP A 104 -24.53 -1.87 -3.93
N HIS A 105 -23.86 -1.09 -3.10
CA HIS A 105 -22.72 -0.28 -3.49
C HIS A 105 -21.45 -1.13 -3.44
N GLN A 106 -20.83 -1.30 -4.58
CA GLN A 106 -19.65 -2.13 -4.75
C GLN A 106 -18.44 -1.30 -5.19
N MET A 107 -17.28 -1.75 -4.78
CA MET A 107 -16.00 -1.22 -5.27
C MET A 107 -15.52 -2.04 -6.46
N GLY A 108 -15.42 -1.40 -7.63
CA GLY A 108 -14.79 -2.00 -8.80
C GLY A 108 -13.28 -2.15 -8.58
N VAL A 109 -12.79 -3.38 -8.59
CA VAL A 109 -11.38 -3.69 -8.30
C VAL A 109 -10.74 -4.55 -9.37
N GLU A 110 -9.41 -4.45 -9.46
CA GLU A 110 -8.55 -5.39 -10.15
C GLU A 110 -7.81 -6.25 -9.13
N ASN A 111 -7.63 -7.54 -9.43
CA ASN A 111 -6.74 -8.38 -8.62
C ASN A 111 -5.30 -8.05 -8.97
N TYR A 112 -4.56 -7.54 -8.00
CA TYR A 112 -3.16 -7.18 -8.14
C TYR A 112 -2.27 -8.28 -7.58
N GLY A 113 -1.34 -8.77 -8.41
CA GLY A 113 -0.39 -9.81 -8.02
C GLY A 113 -1.03 -11.20 -7.86
N GLY A 114 -0.32 -12.08 -7.18
CA GLY A 114 -0.74 -13.45 -6.89
C GLY A 114 -1.56 -13.58 -5.60
N ALA A 115 -2.66 -12.83 -5.48
CA ALA A 115 -3.49 -12.84 -4.29
C ALA A 115 -4.20 -14.19 -4.08
N LEU A 116 -4.23 -14.67 -2.85
CA LEU A 116 -5.09 -15.78 -2.43
C LEU A 116 -6.51 -15.25 -2.26
N LEU A 117 -7.33 -15.36 -3.31
CA LEU A 117 -8.65 -14.71 -3.37
C LEU A 117 -9.58 -15.14 -2.23
N ASN A 118 -9.56 -16.40 -1.87
CA ASN A 118 -10.34 -16.94 -0.75
C ASN A 118 -10.01 -16.29 0.59
N SER A 119 -8.81 -15.73 0.75
CA SER A 119 -8.41 -15.04 1.98
C SER A 119 -9.09 -13.69 2.18
N PHE A 120 -9.72 -13.13 1.15
CA PHE A 120 -10.45 -11.87 1.22
C PHE A 120 -11.93 -12.05 1.55
N LEU A 121 -12.46 -13.27 1.45
CA LEU A 121 -13.87 -13.54 1.70
C LEU A 121 -14.23 -13.33 3.17
N ASP A 122 -15.37 -12.69 3.40
CA ASP A 122 -15.96 -12.41 4.73
C ASP A 122 -15.06 -11.69 5.72
N ARG A 123 -14.01 -11.05 5.22
CA ARG A 123 -13.14 -10.19 6.02
C ARG A 123 -13.54 -8.73 5.92
N GLU A 124 -13.34 -8.02 7.01
CA GLU A 124 -13.37 -6.57 7.00
C GLU A 124 -12.15 -6.04 6.26
N LEU A 125 -12.40 -5.33 5.16
CA LEU A 125 -11.37 -4.74 4.32
C LEU A 125 -11.31 -3.25 4.56
N ARG A 126 -10.11 -2.71 4.59
CA ARG A 126 -9.83 -1.27 4.59
C ARG A 126 -9.19 -0.85 3.27
N ALA A 127 -9.35 0.40 2.90
CA ALA A 127 -8.66 0.99 1.77
C ALA A 127 -7.43 1.76 2.24
N ALA A 128 -6.34 1.65 1.49
CA ALA A 128 -5.16 2.47 1.68
C ALA A 128 -4.52 2.76 0.32
N GLY A 129 -3.97 3.96 0.16
CA GLY A 129 -3.38 4.33 -1.12
C GLY A 129 -2.89 5.77 -1.18
N ARG A 130 -2.68 6.22 -2.41
CA ARG A 130 -2.39 7.61 -2.75
C ARG A 130 -3.49 8.12 -3.68
N LEU A 131 -4.00 9.30 -3.39
CA LEU A 131 -4.92 10.06 -4.23
C LEU A 131 -4.20 11.30 -4.74
N THR A 132 -4.30 11.58 -6.03
CA THR A 132 -3.88 12.85 -6.60
C THR A 132 -5.09 13.75 -6.69
N VAL A 133 -5.08 14.83 -5.95
CA VAL A 133 -6.19 15.79 -5.83
C VAL A 133 -5.85 17.06 -6.61
N LEU A 134 -6.79 17.50 -7.44
CA LEU A 134 -6.71 18.80 -8.09
C LEU A 134 -7.15 19.88 -7.10
N ARG A 135 -6.26 20.83 -6.82
CA ARG A 135 -6.54 21.97 -5.94
C ARG A 135 -7.26 23.08 -6.68
N GLU A 136 -7.86 24.01 -5.94
CA GLU A 136 -8.54 25.18 -6.50
C GLU A 136 -7.61 26.08 -7.34
N ASP A 137 -6.32 26.12 -7.03
CA ASP A 137 -5.30 26.86 -7.76
C ASP A 137 -4.83 26.16 -9.06
N GLY A 138 -5.43 25.00 -9.40
CA GLY A 138 -5.09 24.19 -10.57
C GLY A 138 -3.86 23.29 -10.38
N THR A 139 -3.23 23.28 -9.22
CA THR A 139 -2.10 22.38 -8.93
C THR A 139 -2.58 21.01 -8.52
N LEU A 140 -1.75 19.99 -8.78
CA LEU A 140 -1.98 18.61 -8.31
C LEU A 140 -1.26 18.39 -6.99
N GLN A 141 -1.95 17.77 -6.05
CA GLN A 141 -1.39 17.39 -4.76
C GLN A 141 -1.64 15.93 -4.49
N ASP A 142 -0.59 15.18 -4.16
CA ASP A 142 -0.70 13.84 -3.67
C ASP A 142 -1.07 13.82 -2.19
N ARG A 143 -2.08 13.04 -1.86
CA ARG A 143 -2.53 12.77 -0.49
C ARG A 143 -2.60 11.28 -0.25
N TYR A 144 -2.36 10.88 0.99
CA TYR A 144 -2.44 9.47 1.39
C TYR A 144 -3.76 9.21 2.09
N VAL A 145 -4.29 8.02 1.90
CA VAL A 145 -5.51 7.56 2.54
C VAL A 145 -5.27 6.24 3.24
N VAL A 146 -5.80 6.13 4.46
CA VAL A 146 -5.91 4.87 5.21
C VAL A 146 -7.25 4.91 5.93
N THR A 147 -8.16 4.02 5.57
CA THR A 147 -9.48 3.94 6.22
C THR A 147 -9.47 2.96 7.38
N GLY A 148 -10.48 3.04 8.24
CA GLY A 148 -10.91 1.90 9.05
C GLY A 148 -11.53 0.79 8.18
N PRO A 149 -12.14 -0.24 8.82
CA PRO A 149 -12.95 -1.25 8.13
C PRO A 149 -14.03 -0.55 7.29
N LEU A 150 -14.05 -0.83 5.99
CA LEU A 150 -14.89 -0.10 5.04
C LEU A 150 -15.74 -1.02 4.19
N ALA A 151 -15.20 -2.17 3.80
CA ALA A 151 -15.84 -3.02 2.81
C ALA A 151 -15.66 -4.50 3.12
N ARG A 152 -16.42 -5.35 2.44
CA ARG A 152 -16.36 -6.82 2.57
C ARG A 152 -16.63 -7.47 1.22
N VAL A 153 -15.89 -8.53 0.89
CA VAL A 153 -16.26 -9.46 -0.18
C VAL A 153 -17.08 -10.57 0.43
N PRO A 154 -18.41 -10.60 0.25
CA PRO A 154 -19.26 -11.59 0.88
C PRO A 154 -19.10 -12.96 0.23
N GLN A 155 -19.13 -14.01 1.04
CA GLN A 155 -19.22 -15.38 0.56
C GLN A 155 -20.68 -15.79 0.38
N LEU A 156 -20.94 -16.58 -0.66
CA LEU A 156 -22.27 -17.11 -0.90
C LEU A 156 -22.68 -18.09 0.21
N ALA A 157 -23.92 -17.98 0.67
CA ALA A 157 -24.47 -18.89 1.67
C ALA A 157 -24.51 -20.34 1.14
N PRO A 158 -24.20 -21.36 1.97
CA PRO A 158 -24.08 -22.75 1.51
C PRO A 158 -25.32 -23.31 0.82
N HIS A 159 -26.53 -22.85 1.20
CA HIS A 159 -27.78 -23.32 0.60
C HIS A 159 -28.09 -22.68 -0.77
N LEU A 160 -27.35 -21.63 -1.14
CA LEU A 160 -27.42 -20.98 -2.45
C LEU A 160 -26.27 -21.43 -3.37
N ASP A 161 -25.24 -22.07 -2.83
CA ASP A 161 -24.09 -22.54 -3.57
C ASP A 161 -24.25 -24.02 -3.94
N HIS A 162 -24.49 -24.29 -5.23
CA HIS A 162 -24.61 -25.65 -5.76
C HIS A 162 -23.28 -26.39 -5.81
N LYS A 163 -22.13 -25.67 -5.71
CA LYS A 163 -20.77 -26.23 -5.73
C LYS A 163 -20.05 -26.05 -4.40
N ARG A 164 -20.75 -26.07 -3.29
CA ARG A 164 -20.23 -25.77 -1.94
C ARG A 164 -19.01 -26.61 -1.48
N ASN A 165 -18.65 -27.65 -2.20
CA ASN A 165 -17.46 -28.45 -1.92
C ASN A 165 -16.24 -27.99 -2.71
N GLU A 166 -16.39 -27.04 -3.63
CA GLU A 166 -15.35 -26.47 -4.46
C GLU A 166 -15.43 -24.94 -4.42
N LEU A 167 -14.34 -24.28 -4.09
CA LEU A 167 -14.28 -22.82 -4.13
C LEU A 167 -13.64 -22.37 -5.45
N THR A 168 -14.49 -22.01 -6.41
CA THR A 168 -14.05 -21.39 -7.67
C THR A 168 -14.46 -19.93 -7.68
N LEU A 169 -13.49 -19.01 -7.68
CA LEU A 169 -13.73 -17.57 -7.67
C LEU A 169 -13.37 -16.97 -9.01
N ASP A 170 -14.35 -16.33 -9.64
CA ASP A 170 -14.10 -15.46 -10.79
C ASP A 170 -13.55 -14.13 -10.28
N LYS A 171 -12.40 -13.74 -10.83
CA LYS A 171 -11.67 -12.53 -10.43
C LYS A 171 -12.44 -11.24 -10.67
N GLN A 172 -13.31 -11.23 -11.68
CA GLN A 172 -14.07 -10.06 -12.10
C GLN A 172 -15.41 -9.94 -11.37
N PHE A 173 -16.13 -11.08 -11.19
CA PHE A 173 -17.51 -11.07 -10.70
C PHE A 173 -17.63 -11.37 -9.21
N ASN A 174 -16.71 -12.16 -8.63
CA ASN A 174 -16.81 -12.60 -7.23
C ASN A 174 -15.98 -11.74 -6.26
N MET A 175 -15.16 -10.82 -6.76
CA MET A 175 -14.18 -10.12 -5.93
C MET A 175 -14.47 -8.63 -5.72
N TYR A 176 -15.64 -8.13 -6.10
CA TYR A 176 -16.01 -6.75 -5.85
C TYR A 176 -16.48 -6.58 -4.40
N PRO A 177 -15.74 -5.85 -3.56
CA PRO A 177 -16.18 -5.60 -2.19
C PRO A 177 -17.44 -4.76 -2.14
N ILE A 178 -18.33 -5.10 -1.24
CA ILE A 178 -19.51 -4.31 -0.90
C ILE A 178 -19.14 -3.35 0.22
N TRP A 179 -19.54 -2.06 0.10
CA TRP A 179 -19.25 -1.03 1.10
C TRP A 179 -20.46 -0.22 1.54
N GLY A 180 -21.60 -0.40 0.89
CA GLY A 180 -22.85 0.26 1.24
C GLY A 180 -24.07 -0.40 0.63
N VAL A 181 -25.22 -0.05 1.17
CA VAL A 181 -26.56 -0.48 0.71
C VAL A 181 -27.48 0.69 0.99
N ASP A 182 -27.95 1.36 0.03
CA ASP A 182 -29.03 2.33 0.10
C ASP A 182 -29.21 3.09 -1.24
N ASP A 183 -30.06 4.10 -1.23
CA ASP A 183 -30.28 5.01 -2.36
C ASP A 183 -29.35 6.24 -2.31
N THR A 184 -28.30 6.22 -1.48
CA THR A 184 -27.32 7.30 -1.40
C THR A 184 -26.38 7.29 -2.59
N GLU A 185 -25.65 8.39 -2.79
CA GLU A 185 -24.67 8.49 -3.86
C GLU A 185 -23.51 7.51 -3.62
N ASN A 186 -23.26 6.65 -4.61
CA ASN A 186 -22.16 5.69 -4.57
C ASN A 186 -20.91 6.31 -5.20
N ASP A 187 -20.21 7.18 -4.49
CA ASP A 187 -18.93 7.75 -4.93
C ASP A 187 -17.78 7.33 -4.00
N VAL A 188 -17.15 6.22 -4.35
CA VAL A 188 -16.00 5.66 -3.61
C VAL A 188 -14.84 6.64 -3.53
N LEU A 189 -14.53 7.36 -4.63
CA LEU A 189 -13.38 8.26 -4.67
C LEU A 189 -13.63 9.51 -3.85
N ALA A 190 -14.85 10.08 -3.91
CA ALA A 190 -15.22 11.21 -3.07
C ALA A 190 -15.19 10.84 -1.58
N TYR A 191 -15.67 9.66 -1.21
CA TYR A 191 -15.55 9.16 0.16
C TYR A 191 -14.08 9.04 0.59
N LEU A 192 -13.23 8.42 -0.22
CA LEU A 192 -11.81 8.23 0.11
C LEU A 192 -11.07 9.57 0.20
N ALA A 193 -11.43 10.56 -0.61
CA ALA A 193 -10.84 11.88 -0.55
C ALA A 193 -11.08 12.60 0.81
N GLN A 194 -12.17 12.28 1.48
CA GLN A 194 -12.47 12.78 2.84
C GLN A 194 -11.68 12.06 3.94
N GLN A 195 -11.10 10.89 3.64
CA GLN A 195 -10.35 10.06 4.59
C GLN A 195 -8.83 10.25 4.47
N THR A 196 -8.39 11.30 3.77
CA THR A 196 -6.94 11.54 3.58
C THR A 196 -6.24 11.88 4.88
N ILE A 197 -5.02 11.39 5.01
CA ILE A 197 -4.06 11.72 6.07
C ILE A 197 -2.92 12.53 5.46
N ASP A 198 -2.39 13.49 6.20
CA ASP A 198 -1.25 14.33 5.80
C ASP A 198 0.09 13.60 5.90
#